data_d07661e49fb691541ed7cf89294718fe
#
_entry.id   d07661e49fb691541ed7cf89294718fe
#
_cell.length_a   1.000
_cell.length_b   1.000
_cell.length_c   1.000
_cell.angle_alpha   90.00
_cell.angle_beta   90.00
_cell.angle_gamma   90.00
#
_symmetry.space_group_name_H-M   'P 1'
#
loop_
_entity.id
_entity.type
_entity.pdbx_description
1 polymer ?
#
loop_
_entity_poly.entity_id
_entity_poly.type
_entity_poly.pdbx_seq_one_letter_code
_entity_poly.pdbx_strand_id
1 'polypeptide(L)'
;MTQTAPVAAPTTDAPTMPALAAHGLTKRFRGGQLAVADVDLEVPRGSVFGFLGPNGSGKTTTIRMLLGLVAPTSGSWELLGVPMPSGGAQVLRRVGALIEGPAFHPYRSGWANLRRLDDADRLADPRTTRQRIGAALERVGLAAAAAKAYRQYSLGMRQRLGIAATLLQPRELLVLDEPTNGLDPQGTREVRALIRELAREGATVFVSSHLLGEVEQVCTHAAILSAGRLVAQGRLADLGAGADPRLRVDTVEPDLAVRVLTGLGLRDAERRGDSVEATLDGVAPERACELLVYAGVPVRGLAVRRPSLEDTYVSLTGEGFDVNQ
;
A
#
# COMPACT_ATOMS: atom_id res chain seq x y z
N MET A 1 -11.15 -52.30 -12.90
CA MET A 1 -10.20 -51.35 -13.52
C MET A 1 -10.97 -50.07 -13.73
N THR A 2 -10.89 -49.13 -12.79
CA THR A 2 -11.63 -47.87 -12.81
C THR A 2 -10.63 -46.79 -13.26
N GLN A 3 -10.81 -46.26 -14.45
CA GLN A 3 -10.01 -45.17 -15.01
C GLN A 3 -10.40 -43.89 -14.34
N THR A 4 -9.45 -43.28 -13.60
CA THR A 4 -9.57 -41.93 -13.05
C THR A 4 -9.26 -40.94 -14.14
N ALA A 5 -10.22 -40.10 -14.48
CA ALA A 5 -10.03 -38.99 -15.43
C ALA A 5 -9.07 -37.91 -14.86
N PRO A 6 -8.23 -37.30 -15.68
CA PRO A 6 -7.32 -36.24 -15.22
C PRO A 6 -8.10 -34.96 -14.86
N VAL A 7 -7.82 -34.44 -13.67
CA VAL A 7 -8.28 -33.12 -13.24
C VAL A 7 -7.64 -32.06 -14.16
N ALA A 8 -8.49 -31.32 -14.84
CA ALA A 8 -8.08 -30.21 -15.69
C ALA A 8 -7.37 -29.14 -14.84
N ALA A 9 -6.21 -28.70 -15.29
CA ALA A 9 -5.49 -27.56 -14.74
C ALA A 9 -6.33 -26.28 -14.91
N PRO A 10 -6.24 -25.32 -13.99
CA PRO A 10 -6.99 -24.07 -14.10
C PRO A 10 -6.54 -23.31 -15.35
N THR A 11 -7.52 -23.00 -16.18
CA THR A 11 -7.40 -22.19 -17.40
C THR A 11 -6.84 -20.81 -17.08
N THR A 12 -5.91 -20.42 -17.92
CA THR A 12 -5.32 -19.07 -18.06
C THR A 12 -6.36 -17.98 -17.89
N ASP A 13 -6.18 -17.11 -16.89
CA ASP A 13 -7.01 -15.93 -16.63
C ASP A 13 -7.15 -15.09 -17.90
N ALA A 14 -8.40 -14.89 -18.32
CA ALA A 14 -8.73 -13.79 -19.21
C ALA A 14 -8.32 -12.48 -18.51
N PRO A 15 -7.81 -11.46 -19.20
CA PRO A 15 -7.38 -10.22 -18.58
C PRO A 15 -8.58 -9.59 -17.85
N THR A 16 -8.62 -9.74 -16.54
CA THR A 16 -9.63 -9.10 -15.70
C THR A 16 -9.40 -7.60 -15.77
N MET A 17 -10.42 -6.86 -16.22
CA MET A 17 -10.34 -5.38 -16.30
C MET A 17 -9.89 -4.81 -14.94
N PRO A 18 -8.92 -3.88 -14.93
CA PRO A 18 -8.42 -3.30 -13.69
C PRO A 18 -9.53 -2.57 -12.91
N ALA A 19 -9.36 -2.42 -11.62
CA ALA A 19 -10.25 -1.61 -10.79
C ALA A 19 -10.03 -0.10 -11.01
N LEU A 20 -8.83 0.27 -11.42
CA LEU A 20 -8.44 1.62 -11.78
C LEU A 20 -7.39 1.54 -12.89
N ALA A 21 -7.58 2.30 -13.96
CA ALA A 21 -6.60 2.52 -15.01
C ALA A 21 -6.48 4.01 -15.28
N ALA A 22 -5.26 4.50 -15.46
CA ALA A 22 -4.98 5.87 -15.85
C ALA A 22 -3.85 5.90 -16.88
N HIS A 23 -3.97 6.79 -17.88
CA HIS A 23 -3.04 6.90 -19.00
C HIS A 23 -2.63 8.36 -19.20
N GLY A 24 -1.32 8.64 -19.13
CA GLY A 24 -0.75 9.95 -19.33
C GLY A 24 -1.26 11.02 -18.36
N LEU A 25 -1.68 10.62 -17.15
CA LEU A 25 -2.35 11.52 -16.23
C LEU A 25 -1.41 12.63 -15.77
N THR A 26 -1.77 13.88 -16.09
CA THR A 26 -0.90 15.04 -15.83
C THR A 26 -1.68 16.15 -15.12
N LYS A 27 -1.05 16.78 -14.14
CA LYS A 27 -1.56 17.97 -13.47
C LYS A 27 -0.54 19.08 -13.38
N ARG A 28 -0.86 20.20 -14.03
CA ARG A 28 -0.16 21.47 -13.86
C ARG A 28 -1.12 22.48 -13.24
N PHE A 29 -0.74 23.08 -12.14
CA PHE A 29 -1.51 24.15 -11.51
C PHE A 29 -1.29 25.50 -12.20
N ARG A 30 -2.21 26.47 -11.97
CA ARG A 30 -2.15 27.82 -12.59
C ARG A 30 -0.84 28.58 -12.32
N GLY A 31 -0.16 28.28 -11.19
CA GLY A 31 1.16 28.82 -10.86
C GLY A 31 2.34 28.19 -11.61
N GLY A 32 2.09 27.30 -12.60
CA GLY A 32 3.14 26.63 -13.37
C GLY A 32 3.67 25.34 -12.73
N GLN A 33 3.37 25.09 -11.46
CA GLN A 33 3.81 23.90 -10.74
C GLN A 33 3.25 22.64 -11.38
N LEU A 34 4.14 21.73 -11.79
CA LEU A 34 3.82 20.41 -12.30
C LEU A 34 3.78 19.43 -11.11
N ALA A 35 2.58 19.07 -10.68
CA ALA A 35 2.39 18.21 -9.51
C ALA A 35 2.32 16.72 -9.87
N VAL A 36 1.85 16.40 -11.08
CA VAL A 36 1.78 15.04 -11.63
C VAL A 36 2.12 15.12 -13.11
N ALA A 37 2.98 14.24 -13.60
CA ALA A 37 3.53 14.28 -14.93
C ALA A 37 3.48 12.88 -15.59
N ASP A 38 2.58 12.72 -16.55
CA ASP A 38 2.51 11.58 -17.44
C ASP A 38 2.45 10.23 -16.68
N VAL A 39 1.49 10.10 -15.77
CA VAL A 39 1.33 8.92 -14.92
C VAL A 39 0.43 7.89 -15.59
N ASP A 40 0.99 6.71 -15.87
CA ASP A 40 0.29 5.51 -16.28
C ASP A 40 0.15 4.59 -15.08
N LEU A 41 -1.09 4.34 -14.62
CA LEU A 41 -1.35 3.60 -13.40
C LEU A 41 -2.40 2.52 -13.64
N GLU A 42 -2.11 1.29 -13.20
CA GLU A 42 -3.02 0.15 -13.30
C GLU A 42 -3.16 -0.55 -11.94
N VAL A 43 -4.39 -0.65 -11.46
CA VAL A 43 -4.71 -1.30 -10.17
C VAL A 43 -5.53 -2.57 -10.43
N PRO A 44 -4.98 -3.76 -10.21
CA PRO A 44 -5.70 -5.02 -10.40
C PRO A 44 -6.89 -5.15 -9.43
N ARG A 45 -8.00 -5.74 -9.89
CA ARG A 45 -9.16 -6.03 -9.02
C ARG A 45 -8.79 -7.00 -7.91
N GLY A 46 -9.38 -6.80 -6.73
CA GLY A 46 -9.16 -7.63 -5.54
C GLY A 46 -7.77 -7.48 -4.91
N SER A 47 -6.93 -6.57 -5.42
CA SER A 47 -5.62 -6.29 -4.84
C SER A 47 -5.70 -5.32 -3.66
N VAL A 48 -4.73 -5.41 -2.76
CA VAL A 48 -4.33 -4.29 -1.90
C VAL A 48 -3.18 -3.60 -2.59
N PHE A 49 -3.43 -2.40 -3.10
CA PHE A 49 -2.50 -1.65 -3.93
C PHE A 49 -1.93 -0.47 -3.16
N GLY A 50 -0.61 -0.46 -2.94
CA GLY A 50 0.12 0.63 -2.29
C GLY A 50 0.53 1.70 -3.30
N PHE A 51 0.19 2.96 -3.04
CA PHE A 51 0.62 4.11 -3.82
C PHE A 51 1.62 4.92 -3.02
N LEU A 52 2.89 4.75 -3.30
CA LEU A 52 4.03 5.14 -2.49
C LEU A 52 4.72 6.38 -3.03
N GLY A 53 5.29 7.16 -2.13
CA GLY A 53 6.13 8.30 -2.48
C GLY A 53 6.36 9.21 -1.27
N PRO A 54 7.42 10.03 -1.27
CA PRO A 54 7.66 11.02 -0.23
C PRO A 54 6.56 12.07 -0.19
N ASN A 55 6.56 12.89 0.86
CA ASN A 55 5.65 14.03 0.94
C ASN A 55 5.93 14.99 -0.23
N GLY A 56 4.85 15.51 -0.84
CA GLY A 56 4.98 16.38 -2.02
C GLY A 56 5.21 15.65 -3.36
N SER A 57 5.33 14.33 -3.39
CA SER A 57 5.52 13.56 -4.65
C SER A 57 4.31 13.56 -5.59
N GLY A 58 3.15 14.09 -5.17
CA GLY A 58 1.95 14.16 -6.00
C GLY A 58 0.85 13.12 -5.67
N LYS A 59 1.01 12.28 -4.64
CA LYS A 59 0.04 11.22 -4.27
C LYS A 59 -1.38 11.74 -4.10
N THR A 60 -1.60 12.66 -3.17
CA THR A 60 -2.94 13.22 -2.90
C THR A 60 -3.53 13.93 -4.12
N THR A 61 -2.69 14.61 -4.93
CA THR A 61 -3.13 15.25 -6.17
C THR A 61 -3.60 14.19 -7.18
N THR A 62 -2.87 13.10 -7.32
CA THR A 62 -3.26 11.97 -8.18
C THR A 62 -4.58 11.36 -7.70
N ILE A 63 -4.71 11.06 -6.41
CA ILE A 63 -5.95 10.53 -5.81
C ILE A 63 -7.14 11.46 -6.08
N ARG A 64 -6.96 12.77 -5.89
CA ARG A 64 -8.03 13.74 -6.17
C ARG A 64 -8.44 13.77 -7.64
N MET A 65 -7.50 13.61 -8.57
CA MET A 65 -7.82 13.50 -10.00
C MET A 65 -8.58 12.21 -10.29
N LEU A 66 -8.12 11.07 -9.78
CA LEU A 66 -8.77 9.77 -9.96
C LEU A 66 -10.22 9.77 -9.47
N LEU A 67 -10.51 10.47 -8.38
CA LEU A 67 -11.87 10.62 -7.85
C LEU A 67 -12.68 11.76 -8.49
N GLY A 68 -12.11 12.46 -9.47
CA GLY A 68 -12.78 13.56 -10.16
C GLY A 68 -12.92 14.85 -9.34
N LEU A 69 -12.23 14.97 -8.20
CA LEU A 69 -12.23 16.15 -7.34
C LEU A 69 -11.36 17.28 -7.90
N VAL A 70 -10.37 16.93 -8.71
CA VAL A 70 -9.49 17.87 -9.42
C VAL A 70 -9.42 17.44 -10.88
N ALA A 71 -9.71 18.35 -11.78
CA ALA A 71 -9.59 18.05 -13.22
C ALA A 71 -8.09 17.91 -13.60
N PRO A 72 -7.69 16.87 -14.33
CA PRO A 72 -6.36 16.76 -14.89
C PRO A 72 -6.13 17.85 -15.95
N THR A 73 -4.87 18.12 -16.27
CA THR A 73 -4.47 18.99 -17.40
C THR A 73 -4.53 18.20 -18.70
N SER A 74 -4.13 16.92 -18.65
CA SER A 74 -4.19 15.97 -19.76
C SER A 74 -4.23 14.53 -19.22
N GLY A 75 -4.47 13.57 -20.11
CA GLY A 75 -4.60 12.15 -19.80
C GLY A 75 -6.04 11.71 -19.66
N SER A 76 -6.22 10.41 -19.49
CA SER A 76 -7.53 9.76 -19.32
C SER A 76 -7.47 8.74 -18.19
N TRP A 77 -8.63 8.41 -17.59
CA TRP A 77 -8.68 7.38 -16.56
C TRP A 77 -10.06 6.74 -16.48
N GLU A 78 -10.08 5.56 -15.91
CA GLU A 78 -11.28 4.77 -15.67
C GLU A 78 -11.28 4.25 -14.23
N LEU A 79 -12.47 4.17 -13.65
CA LEU A 79 -12.73 3.48 -12.39
C LEU A 79 -13.69 2.32 -12.65
N LEU A 80 -13.32 1.11 -12.24
CA LEU A 80 -14.13 -0.11 -12.40
C LEU A 80 -14.60 -0.35 -13.85
N GLY A 81 -13.78 0.09 -14.83
CA GLY A 81 -14.07 0.01 -16.26
C GLY A 81 -15.02 1.10 -16.78
N VAL A 82 -15.27 2.14 -15.98
CA VAL A 82 -16.11 3.28 -16.37
C VAL A 82 -15.25 4.51 -16.61
N PRO A 83 -15.27 5.11 -17.82
CA PRO A 83 -14.51 6.31 -18.14
C PRO A 83 -14.90 7.50 -17.27
N MET A 84 -13.88 8.21 -16.79
CA MET A 84 -14.02 9.41 -15.97
C MET A 84 -13.63 10.67 -16.77
N PRO A 85 -14.22 11.84 -16.47
CA PRO A 85 -15.23 12.11 -15.43
C PRO A 85 -16.67 11.81 -15.86
N SER A 86 -16.93 11.47 -17.13
CA SER A 86 -18.28 11.35 -17.70
C SER A 86 -19.16 10.32 -16.97
N GLY A 87 -18.58 9.17 -16.56
CA GLY A 87 -19.27 8.11 -15.82
C GLY A 87 -19.24 8.27 -14.29
N GLY A 88 -18.72 9.39 -13.78
CA GLY A 88 -18.47 9.60 -12.34
C GLY A 88 -19.72 9.41 -11.47
N ALA A 89 -20.87 9.92 -11.88
CA ALA A 89 -22.10 9.77 -11.12
C ALA A 89 -22.53 8.30 -10.91
N GLN A 90 -22.19 7.42 -11.84
CA GLN A 90 -22.49 5.99 -11.78
C GLN A 90 -21.44 5.25 -10.93
N VAL A 91 -20.16 5.47 -11.22
CA VAL A 91 -19.08 4.65 -10.65
C VAL A 91 -18.71 5.02 -9.22
N LEU A 92 -18.78 6.31 -8.85
CA LEU A 92 -18.39 6.77 -7.51
C LEU A 92 -19.29 6.19 -6.39
N ARG A 93 -20.48 5.71 -6.71
CA ARG A 93 -21.32 4.97 -5.77
C ARG A 93 -20.73 3.62 -5.36
N ARG A 94 -19.88 3.04 -6.21
CA ARG A 94 -19.17 1.77 -5.97
C ARG A 94 -17.78 1.99 -5.35
N VAL A 95 -17.40 3.27 -5.14
CA VAL A 95 -16.11 3.67 -4.58
C VAL A 95 -16.31 4.27 -3.20
N GLY A 96 -15.57 3.78 -2.21
CA GLY A 96 -15.43 4.40 -0.91
C GLY A 96 -14.13 5.19 -0.86
N ALA A 97 -14.14 6.44 -0.40
CA ALA A 97 -12.94 7.25 -0.34
C ALA A 97 -12.75 7.93 1.01
N LEU A 98 -11.53 7.88 1.53
CA LEU A 98 -11.07 8.65 2.68
C LEU A 98 -9.84 9.45 2.26
N ILE A 99 -10.00 10.79 2.15
CA ILE A 99 -8.94 11.70 1.69
C ILE A 99 -8.74 12.75 2.77
N GLU A 100 -7.48 13.01 3.14
CA GLU A 100 -7.09 14.05 4.13
C GLU A 100 -7.75 13.94 5.50
N GLY A 101 -8.23 12.75 5.85
CA GLY A 101 -8.90 12.49 7.11
C GLY A 101 -10.39 12.87 7.15
N PRO A 102 -11.11 12.40 8.16
CA PRO A 102 -12.54 12.53 8.24
C PRO A 102 -12.99 13.92 8.75
N ALA A 103 -13.72 14.65 7.93
CA ALA A 103 -14.36 15.92 8.28
C ALA A 103 -15.69 15.71 8.99
N PHE A 104 -15.67 15.21 10.23
CA PHE A 104 -16.86 14.99 11.04
C PHE A 104 -17.19 16.19 11.94
N HIS A 105 -18.47 16.29 12.32
CA HIS A 105 -18.92 17.34 13.23
C HIS A 105 -18.44 17.05 14.66
N PRO A 106 -17.64 17.92 15.29
CA PRO A 106 -16.92 17.62 16.53
C PRO A 106 -17.84 17.35 17.75
N TYR A 107 -19.01 17.96 17.79
CA TYR A 107 -19.96 17.84 18.92
C TYR A 107 -21.00 16.74 18.72
N ARG A 108 -21.05 16.09 17.56
CA ARG A 108 -21.91 14.93 17.34
C ARG A 108 -21.20 13.65 17.71
N SER A 109 -21.95 12.62 18.09
CA SER A 109 -21.40 11.28 18.34
C SER A 109 -20.90 10.63 17.05
N GLY A 110 -20.05 9.59 17.16
CA GLY A 110 -19.64 8.80 16.01
C GLY A 110 -20.83 8.27 15.23
N TRP A 111 -21.82 7.70 15.93
CA TRP A 111 -23.09 7.27 15.34
C TRP A 111 -23.80 8.37 14.55
N ALA A 112 -23.98 9.55 15.18
CA ALA A 112 -24.71 10.66 14.57
C ALA A 112 -23.98 11.25 13.34
N ASN A 113 -22.65 11.17 13.33
CA ASN A 113 -21.86 11.55 12.15
C ASN A 113 -22.04 10.57 10.99
N LEU A 114 -21.97 9.27 11.26
CA LEU A 114 -22.21 8.25 10.22
C LEU A 114 -23.63 8.31 9.69
N ARG A 115 -24.62 8.52 10.58
CA ARG A 115 -26.02 8.69 10.15
C ARG A 115 -26.20 9.84 9.16
N ARG A 116 -25.56 10.99 9.40
CA ARG A 116 -25.62 12.12 8.46
C ARG A 116 -25.10 11.78 7.07
N LEU A 117 -24.05 10.95 7.00
CA LEU A 117 -23.51 10.50 5.70
C LEU A 117 -24.46 9.49 5.04
N ASP A 118 -25.02 8.57 5.82
CA ASP A 118 -26.00 7.60 5.32
C ASP A 118 -27.28 8.29 4.83
N ASP A 119 -27.79 9.27 5.57
CA ASP A 119 -28.96 10.07 5.20
C ASP A 119 -28.70 10.94 3.94
N ALA A 120 -27.45 11.27 3.64
CA ALA A 120 -27.06 12.02 2.44
C ALA A 120 -26.96 11.14 1.19
N ASP A 121 -26.83 9.83 1.35
CA ASP A 121 -26.83 8.88 0.22
C ASP A 121 -28.28 8.60 -0.21
N ARG A 122 -28.67 9.15 -1.35
CA ARG A 122 -30.04 9.01 -1.90
C ARG A 122 -30.45 7.57 -2.23
N LEU A 123 -29.49 6.64 -2.27
CA LEU A 123 -29.73 5.22 -2.56
C LEU A 123 -29.76 4.36 -1.29
N ALA A 124 -29.42 4.94 -0.14
CA ALA A 124 -29.44 4.24 1.13
C ALA A 124 -30.92 3.94 1.51
N ASP A 125 -31.24 2.67 1.78
CA ASP A 125 -32.55 2.33 2.34
C ASP A 125 -32.63 2.79 3.81
N PRO A 126 -33.54 3.74 4.14
CA PRO A 126 -33.68 4.23 5.51
C PRO A 126 -34.03 3.13 6.53
N ARG A 127 -34.64 2.05 6.11
CA ARG A 127 -35.05 0.92 6.98
C ARG A 127 -33.83 0.16 7.53
N THR A 128 -32.72 0.14 6.80
CA THR A 128 -31.50 -0.60 7.16
C THR A 128 -30.38 0.31 7.67
N THR A 129 -30.60 1.63 7.78
CA THR A 129 -29.62 2.63 8.30
C THR A 129 -28.99 2.18 9.62
N ARG A 130 -29.82 1.74 10.59
CA ARG A 130 -29.34 1.32 11.91
C ARG A 130 -28.41 0.10 11.81
N GLN A 131 -28.77 -0.85 10.98
CA GLN A 131 -27.97 -2.07 10.76
C GLN A 131 -26.64 -1.74 10.08
N ARG A 132 -26.65 -0.93 9.00
CA ARG A 132 -25.43 -0.53 8.28
C ARG A 132 -24.45 0.23 9.18
N ILE A 133 -24.92 1.21 9.93
CA ILE A 133 -24.06 1.98 10.84
C ILE A 133 -23.53 1.10 11.96
N GLY A 134 -24.35 0.22 12.53
CA GLY A 134 -23.93 -0.75 13.55
C GLY A 134 -22.79 -1.65 13.01
N ALA A 135 -23.02 -2.27 11.87
CA ALA A 135 -22.04 -3.14 11.23
C ALA A 135 -20.73 -2.40 10.88
N ALA A 136 -20.83 -1.16 10.36
CA ALA A 136 -19.64 -0.36 10.05
C ALA A 136 -18.83 -0.01 11.31
N LEU A 137 -19.50 0.34 12.43
CA LEU A 137 -18.84 0.62 13.69
C LEU A 137 -18.23 -0.62 14.33
N GLU A 138 -18.90 -1.76 14.25
CA GLU A 138 -18.36 -3.06 14.73
C GLU A 138 -17.09 -3.44 13.98
N ARG A 139 -17.10 -3.35 12.65
CA ARG A 139 -15.93 -3.67 11.79
C ARG A 139 -14.69 -2.86 12.14
N VAL A 140 -14.86 -1.60 12.53
CA VAL A 140 -13.72 -0.74 12.91
C VAL A 140 -13.46 -0.73 14.43
N GLY A 141 -14.12 -1.59 15.21
CA GLY A 141 -13.96 -1.68 16.67
C GLY A 141 -14.40 -0.43 17.43
N LEU A 142 -15.40 0.31 16.92
CA LEU A 142 -15.92 1.55 17.54
C LEU A 142 -17.34 1.43 18.09
N ALA A 143 -17.93 0.22 18.12
CA ALA A 143 -19.30 0.02 18.61
C ALA A 143 -19.50 0.54 20.04
N ALA A 144 -18.60 0.24 20.97
CA ALA A 144 -18.65 0.71 22.35
C ALA A 144 -18.48 2.24 22.49
N ALA A 145 -17.84 2.88 21.53
CA ALA A 145 -17.59 4.32 21.52
C ALA A 145 -18.59 5.11 20.66
N ALA A 146 -19.55 4.44 20.04
CA ALA A 146 -20.49 5.01 19.08
C ALA A 146 -21.24 6.25 19.58
N ALA A 147 -21.58 6.29 20.89
CA ALA A 147 -22.29 7.39 21.53
C ALA A 147 -21.40 8.56 21.96
N LYS A 148 -20.06 8.37 22.04
CA LYS A 148 -19.13 9.45 22.41
C LYS A 148 -19.11 10.53 21.35
N ALA A 149 -18.97 11.81 21.77
CA ALA A 149 -18.77 12.92 20.86
C ALA A 149 -17.44 12.79 20.11
N TYR A 150 -17.43 13.09 18.81
CA TYR A 150 -16.25 12.94 17.95
C TYR A 150 -15.01 13.70 18.45
N ARG A 151 -15.21 14.87 19.09
CA ARG A 151 -14.10 15.62 19.72
C ARG A 151 -13.35 14.84 20.79
N GLN A 152 -13.98 13.83 21.41
CA GLN A 152 -13.41 12.97 22.43
C GLN A 152 -12.70 11.73 21.86
N TYR A 153 -12.74 11.54 20.55
CA TYR A 153 -12.08 10.44 19.87
C TYR A 153 -10.56 10.71 19.80
N SER A 154 -9.77 9.68 20.09
CA SER A 154 -8.35 9.70 19.76
C SER A 154 -8.15 9.80 18.23
N LEU A 155 -6.93 10.13 17.79
CA LEU A 155 -6.63 10.19 16.36
C LEU A 155 -6.96 8.87 15.66
N GLY A 156 -6.56 7.73 16.26
CA GLY A 156 -6.87 6.41 15.72
C GLY A 156 -8.37 6.10 15.67
N MET A 157 -9.15 6.52 16.68
CA MET A 157 -10.61 6.39 16.62
C MET A 157 -11.22 7.25 15.52
N ARG A 158 -10.69 8.45 15.29
CA ARG A 158 -11.14 9.35 14.22
C ARG A 158 -10.87 8.74 12.85
N GLN A 159 -9.68 8.20 12.65
CA GLN A 159 -9.29 7.54 11.40
C GLN A 159 -10.17 6.32 11.12
N ARG A 160 -10.38 5.46 12.14
CA ARG A 160 -11.27 4.30 12.02
C ARG A 160 -12.72 4.69 11.75
N LEU A 161 -13.23 5.78 12.34
CA LEU A 161 -14.56 6.29 11.99
C LEU A 161 -14.62 6.76 10.51
N GLY A 162 -13.53 7.36 10.00
CA GLY A 162 -13.41 7.71 8.59
C GLY A 162 -13.51 6.49 7.68
N ILE A 163 -12.81 5.42 8.04
CA ILE A 163 -12.92 4.14 7.31
C ILE A 163 -14.34 3.58 7.42
N ALA A 164 -14.96 3.61 8.62
CA ALA A 164 -16.36 3.17 8.80
C ALA A 164 -17.33 3.90 7.87
N ALA A 165 -17.11 5.19 7.62
CA ALA A 165 -17.92 5.97 6.68
C ALA A 165 -17.83 5.44 5.24
N THR A 166 -16.68 4.93 4.82
CA THR A 166 -16.53 4.32 3.49
C THR A 166 -17.25 2.97 3.38
N LEU A 167 -17.53 2.32 4.50
CA LEU A 167 -18.16 1.00 4.60
C LEU A 167 -19.68 1.03 4.81
N LEU A 168 -20.32 2.20 4.85
CA LEU A 168 -21.77 2.32 5.00
C LEU A 168 -22.56 1.66 3.86
N GLN A 169 -21.96 1.57 2.68
CA GLN A 169 -22.52 0.86 1.54
C GLN A 169 -21.47 -0.16 1.02
N PRO A 170 -21.90 -1.23 0.33
CA PRO A 170 -20.97 -2.12 -0.35
C PRO A 170 -20.10 -1.37 -1.36
N ARG A 171 -18.79 -1.52 -1.30
CA ARG A 171 -17.83 -0.85 -2.18
C ARG A 171 -16.94 -1.89 -2.87
N GLU A 172 -16.73 -1.71 -4.17
CA GLU A 172 -15.84 -2.55 -4.96
C GLU A 172 -14.40 -2.02 -4.95
N LEU A 173 -14.26 -0.70 -4.80
CA LEU A 173 -12.97 0.00 -4.68
C LEU A 173 -12.98 0.90 -3.45
N LEU A 174 -11.97 0.77 -2.61
CA LEU A 174 -11.71 1.65 -1.47
C LEU A 174 -10.43 2.44 -1.75
N VAL A 175 -10.49 3.76 -1.65
CA VAL A 175 -9.34 4.67 -1.80
C VAL A 175 -9.08 5.33 -0.45
N LEU A 176 -7.94 4.99 0.15
CA LEU A 176 -7.57 5.44 1.49
C LEU A 176 -6.26 6.24 1.41
N ASP A 177 -6.35 7.54 1.62
CA ASP A 177 -5.19 8.44 1.60
C ASP A 177 -4.58 8.52 3.01
N GLU A 178 -3.34 7.99 3.16
CA GLU A 178 -2.56 7.96 4.40
C GLU A 178 -3.36 7.41 5.62
N PRO A 179 -4.02 6.23 5.55
CA PRO A 179 -4.97 5.79 6.58
C PRO A 179 -4.33 5.47 7.94
N THR A 180 -3.02 5.32 8.00
CA THR A 180 -2.23 4.99 9.20
C THR A 180 -1.46 6.17 9.75
N ASN A 181 -1.48 7.32 9.05
CA ASN A 181 -0.69 8.48 9.43
C ASN A 181 -1.04 9.01 10.83
N GLY A 182 -0.01 9.16 11.67
CA GLY A 182 -0.15 9.67 13.04
C GLY A 182 -0.80 8.68 14.03
N LEU A 183 -0.98 7.42 13.66
CA LEU A 183 -1.47 6.39 14.56
C LEU A 183 -0.33 5.82 15.42
N ASP A 184 -0.70 5.38 16.62
CA ASP A 184 0.18 4.55 17.43
C ASP A 184 0.36 3.15 16.80
N PRO A 185 1.35 2.37 17.24
CA PRO A 185 1.61 1.04 16.67
C PRO A 185 0.42 0.08 16.76
N GLN A 186 -0.45 0.24 17.76
CA GLN A 186 -1.65 -0.60 17.89
C GLN A 186 -2.70 -0.20 16.85
N GLY A 187 -3.01 1.09 16.73
CA GLY A 187 -3.97 1.61 15.74
C GLY A 187 -3.54 1.29 14.31
N THR A 188 -2.24 1.39 14.02
CA THR A 188 -1.68 0.98 12.73
C THR A 188 -1.92 -0.50 12.44
N ARG A 189 -1.69 -1.40 13.43
CA ARG A 189 -1.98 -2.85 13.26
C ARG A 189 -3.46 -3.12 13.02
N GLU A 190 -4.35 -2.42 13.74
CA GLU A 190 -5.80 -2.59 13.60
C GLU A 190 -6.28 -2.14 12.20
N VAL A 191 -5.82 -0.98 11.71
CA VAL A 191 -6.16 -0.50 10.35
C VAL A 191 -5.63 -1.46 9.29
N ARG A 192 -4.40 -1.96 9.42
CA ARG A 192 -3.83 -2.94 8.49
C ARG A 192 -4.62 -4.26 8.47
N ALA A 193 -5.04 -4.74 9.64
CA ALA A 193 -5.86 -5.95 9.71
C ALA A 193 -7.21 -5.75 8.99
N LEU A 194 -7.84 -4.60 9.19
CA LEU A 194 -9.10 -4.24 8.52
C LEU A 194 -8.93 -4.17 6.99
N ILE A 195 -7.87 -3.53 6.49
CA ILE A 195 -7.59 -3.47 5.05
C ILE A 195 -7.46 -4.87 4.43
N ARG A 196 -6.73 -5.78 5.11
CA ARG A 196 -6.61 -7.17 4.64
C ARG A 196 -7.95 -7.93 4.65
N GLU A 197 -8.78 -7.68 5.65
CA GLU A 197 -10.11 -8.28 5.76
C GLU A 197 -10.99 -7.83 4.58
N LEU A 198 -11.05 -6.51 4.31
CA LEU A 198 -11.80 -5.94 3.21
C LEU A 198 -11.39 -6.52 1.84
N ALA A 199 -10.08 -6.70 1.64
CA ALA A 199 -9.57 -7.31 0.41
C ALA A 199 -9.95 -8.80 0.30
N ARG A 200 -9.91 -9.57 1.41
CA ARG A 200 -10.36 -10.97 1.40
C ARG A 200 -11.85 -11.11 1.09
N GLU A 201 -12.66 -10.11 1.40
CA GLU A 201 -14.08 -10.05 1.05
C GLU A 201 -14.32 -9.64 -0.42
N GLY A 202 -13.25 -9.40 -1.17
CA GLY A 202 -13.31 -9.11 -2.61
C GLY A 202 -13.24 -7.63 -2.98
N ALA A 203 -13.10 -6.72 -2.02
CA ALA A 203 -12.88 -5.31 -2.32
C ALA A 203 -11.46 -5.09 -2.86
N THR A 204 -11.31 -4.19 -3.83
CA THR A 204 -10.00 -3.64 -4.19
C THR A 204 -9.69 -2.49 -3.24
N VAL A 205 -8.50 -2.48 -2.64
CA VAL A 205 -8.11 -1.41 -1.71
C VAL A 205 -6.88 -0.68 -2.24
N PHE A 206 -7.04 0.60 -2.55
CA PHE A 206 -5.97 1.50 -2.96
C PHE A 206 -5.56 2.35 -1.76
N VAL A 207 -4.31 2.22 -1.32
CA VAL A 207 -3.78 2.87 -0.12
C VAL A 207 -2.60 3.74 -0.49
N SER A 208 -2.64 5.04 -0.20
CA SER A 208 -1.42 5.84 -0.26
C SER A 208 -0.64 5.74 1.05
N SER A 209 0.67 5.77 0.97
CA SER A 209 1.56 5.87 2.14
C SER A 209 2.91 6.49 1.77
N HIS A 210 3.50 7.15 2.74
CA HIS A 210 4.91 7.56 2.70
C HIS A 210 5.81 6.59 3.50
N LEU A 211 5.28 5.49 4.05
CA LEU A 211 5.99 4.50 4.85
C LEU A 211 6.08 3.17 4.08
N LEU A 212 7.25 2.92 3.49
CA LEU A 212 7.50 1.72 2.67
C LEU A 212 7.27 0.42 3.43
N GLY A 213 7.77 0.33 4.68
CA GLY A 213 7.60 -0.85 5.52
C GLY A 213 6.13 -1.17 5.89
N GLU A 214 5.22 -0.19 5.86
CA GLU A 214 3.80 -0.45 6.06
C GLU A 214 3.17 -1.12 4.84
N VAL A 215 3.56 -0.68 3.66
CA VAL A 215 3.06 -1.22 2.39
C VAL A 215 3.54 -2.65 2.17
N GLU A 216 4.80 -2.94 2.48
CA GLU A 216 5.34 -4.30 2.42
C GLU A 216 4.54 -5.29 3.28
N GLN A 217 3.98 -4.82 4.39
CA GLN A 217 3.22 -5.69 5.29
C GLN A 217 1.77 -5.94 4.85
N VAL A 218 1.18 -5.08 4.03
CA VAL A 218 -0.27 -5.12 3.75
C VAL A 218 -0.59 -5.34 2.29
N CYS A 219 0.22 -4.75 1.39
CA CYS A 219 -0.10 -4.68 -0.02
C CYS A 219 0.35 -5.93 -0.79
N THR A 220 -0.33 -6.21 -1.89
CA THR A 220 0.03 -7.25 -2.86
C THR A 220 0.72 -6.65 -4.08
N HIS A 221 0.39 -5.40 -4.40
CA HIS A 221 0.93 -4.61 -5.50
C HIS A 221 1.30 -3.22 -5.00
N ALA A 222 2.20 -2.57 -5.69
CA ALA A 222 2.55 -1.18 -5.41
C ALA A 222 2.91 -0.39 -6.66
N ALA A 223 2.79 0.92 -6.54
CA ALA A 223 3.34 1.89 -7.47
C ALA A 223 4.13 2.94 -6.69
N ILE A 224 5.30 3.30 -7.20
CA ILE A 224 6.21 4.24 -6.58
C ILE A 224 6.20 5.54 -7.37
N LEU A 225 5.87 6.63 -6.69
CA LEU A 225 5.81 7.99 -7.24
C LEU A 225 6.96 8.83 -6.68
N SER A 226 7.73 9.46 -7.56
CA SER A 226 8.76 10.43 -7.20
C SER A 226 8.65 11.68 -8.07
N ALA A 227 8.70 12.86 -7.47
CA ALA A 227 8.63 14.16 -8.18
C ALA A 227 7.50 14.23 -9.24
N GLY A 228 6.32 13.71 -8.91
CA GLY A 228 5.14 13.69 -9.79
C GLY A 228 5.15 12.63 -10.90
N ARG A 229 6.16 11.77 -10.97
CA ARG A 229 6.29 10.72 -11.98
C ARG A 229 6.20 9.34 -11.36
N LEU A 230 5.62 8.41 -12.12
CA LEU A 230 5.65 7.00 -11.75
C LEU A 230 7.03 6.42 -12.07
N VAL A 231 7.69 5.86 -11.06
CA VAL A 231 9.05 5.30 -11.18
C VAL A 231 8.99 3.79 -11.40
N ALA A 232 8.08 3.11 -10.70
CA ALA A 232 7.85 1.68 -10.84
C ALA A 232 6.42 1.33 -10.44
N GLN A 233 5.86 0.26 -11.02
CA GLN A 233 4.64 -0.39 -10.55
C GLN A 233 4.66 -1.88 -10.85
N GLY A 234 3.99 -2.66 -10.01
CA GLY A 234 3.87 -4.10 -10.20
C GLY A 234 3.49 -4.83 -8.92
N ARG A 235 3.60 -6.16 -8.95
CA ARG A 235 3.48 -6.98 -7.74
C ARG A 235 4.63 -6.67 -6.79
N LEU A 236 4.34 -6.63 -5.51
CA LEU A 236 5.36 -6.33 -4.51
C LEU A 236 6.56 -7.30 -4.57
N ALA A 237 6.26 -8.58 -4.83
CA ALA A 237 7.30 -9.60 -4.97
C ALA A 237 8.24 -9.34 -6.16
N ASP A 238 7.72 -8.73 -7.23
CA ASP A 238 8.47 -8.47 -8.46
C ASP A 238 9.26 -7.14 -8.37
N LEU A 239 8.73 -6.15 -7.65
CA LEU A 239 9.41 -4.86 -7.45
C LEU A 239 10.71 -5.00 -6.65
N GLY A 240 10.80 -5.97 -5.75
CA GLY A 240 12.02 -6.32 -5.02
C GLY A 240 12.90 -7.37 -5.72
N ALA A 241 12.42 -7.99 -6.82
CA ALA A 241 13.13 -9.11 -7.47
C ALA A 241 14.29 -8.66 -8.38
N GLY A 242 14.41 -7.35 -8.66
CA GLY A 242 15.45 -6.81 -9.55
C GLY A 242 16.84 -6.70 -8.92
N ALA A 243 16.98 -6.91 -7.63
CA ALA A 243 18.26 -6.88 -6.93
C ALA A 243 18.53 -8.21 -6.24
N ASP A 244 19.75 -8.70 -6.37
CA ASP A 244 20.17 -9.97 -5.77
C ASP A 244 20.01 -9.95 -4.24
N PRO A 245 19.58 -11.07 -3.62
CA PRO A 245 19.50 -11.17 -2.17
C PRO A 245 20.86 -10.87 -1.52
N ARG A 246 20.85 -10.15 -0.41
CA ARG A 246 22.04 -9.85 0.38
C ARG A 246 22.16 -10.77 1.58
N LEU A 247 23.36 -11.30 1.77
CA LEU A 247 23.72 -12.03 2.98
C LEU A 247 24.22 -11.05 4.02
N ARG A 248 23.63 -11.07 5.22
CA ARG A 248 24.14 -10.37 6.41
C ARG A 248 24.70 -11.40 7.38
N VAL A 249 25.94 -11.16 7.83
CA VAL A 249 26.63 -11.98 8.81
C VAL A 249 27.04 -11.12 9.99
N ASP A 250 26.52 -11.42 11.18
CA ASP A 250 26.92 -10.76 12.42
C ASP A 250 28.09 -11.55 13.02
N THR A 251 29.26 -10.88 13.21
CA THR A 251 30.48 -11.49 13.66
C THR A 251 31.40 -10.50 14.39
N VAL A 252 32.25 -10.98 15.25
CA VAL A 252 33.32 -10.18 15.91
C VAL A 252 34.58 -10.06 15.05
N GLU A 253 34.63 -10.80 13.93
CA GLU A 253 35.77 -10.80 12.99
C GLU A 253 35.28 -10.38 11.56
N PRO A 254 34.78 -9.14 11.40
CA PRO A 254 34.19 -8.73 10.15
C PRO A 254 35.19 -8.72 8.98
N ASP A 255 36.45 -8.36 9.23
CA ASP A 255 37.45 -8.29 8.18
C ASP A 255 37.82 -9.68 7.65
N LEU A 256 37.81 -10.72 8.51
CA LEU A 256 37.97 -12.10 8.10
C LEU A 256 36.76 -12.58 7.29
N ALA A 257 35.54 -12.25 7.74
CA ALA A 257 34.32 -12.60 7.03
C ALA A 257 34.28 -11.99 5.63
N VAL A 258 34.67 -10.72 5.47
CA VAL A 258 34.74 -10.06 4.12
C VAL A 258 35.67 -10.86 3.20
N ARG A 259 36.87 -11.22 3.67
CA ARG A 259 37.83 -12.00 2.83
C ARG A 259 37.25 -13.35 2.41
N VAL A 260 36.60 -14.06 3.32
CA VAL A 260 36.00 -15.39 3.04
C VAL A 260 34.88 -15.26 2.05
N LEU A 261 33.94 -14.30 2.24
CA LEU A 261 32.82 -14.10 1.35
C LEU A 261 33.25 -13.64 -0.05
N THR A 262 34.23 -12.74 -0.14
CA THR A 262 34.83 -12.33 -1.41
C THR A 262 35.52 -13.51 -2.12
N GLY A 263 36.24 -14.36 -1.36
CA GLY A 263 36.86 -15.57 -1.90
C GLY A 263 35.86 -16.62 -2.41
N LEU A 264 34.62 -16.60 -1.91
CA LEU A 264 33.52 -17.44 -2.37
C LEU A 264 32.84 -16.89 -3.62
N GLY A 265 33.17 -15.66 -4.05
CA GLY A 265 32.61 -14.99 -5.22
C GLY A 265 31.39 -14.12 -4.92
N LEU A 266 31.06 -13.87 -3.64
CA LEU A 266 30.02 -12.89 -3.31
C LEU A 266 30.49 -11.48 -3.70
N ARG A 267 29.59 -10.70 -4.32
CA ARG A 267 29.87 -9.31 -4.69
C ARG A 267 29.58 -8.35 -3.53
N ASP A 268 30.21 -7.20 -3.57
CA ASP A 268 29.97 -6.07 -2.66
C ASP A 268 30.05 -6.47 -1.18
N ALA A 269 31.00 -7.35 -0.82
CA ALA A 269 31.22 -7.74 0.56
C ALA A 269 31.80 -6.55 1.35
N GLU A 270 30.99 -5.93 2.19
CA GLU A 270 31.34 -4.74 2.96
C GLU A 270 31.10 -4.93 4.45
N ARG A 271 32.02 -4.37 5.25
CA ARG A 271 31.84 -4.27 6.69
C ARG A 271 30.82 -3.19 7.04
N ARG A 272 29.84 -3.54 7.91
CA ARG A 272 28.84 -2.66 8.51
C ARG A 272 28.88 -2.76 10.04
N GLY A 273 29.84 -2.06 10.66
CA GLY A 273 30.06 -2.19 12.11
C GLY A 273 30.54 -3.59 12.52
N ASP A 274 29.74 -4.30 13.33
CA ASP A 274 29.95 -5.69 13.74
C ASP A 274 29.28 -6.71 12.83
N SER A 275 28.86 -6.30 11.64
CA SER A 275 28.28 -7.18 10.63
C SER A 275 28.98 -7.00 9.29
N VAL A 276 28.81 -7.99 8.41
CA VAL A 276 29.23 -7.95 7.02
C VAL A 276 28.00 -8.17 6.15
N GLU A 277 27.87 -7.37 5.12
CA GLU A 277 26.84 -7.56 4.09
C GLU A 277 27.51 -7.86 2.75
N ALA A 278 26.96 -8.82 2.00
CA ALA A 278 27.44 -9.20 0.68
C ALA A 278 26.28 -9.61 -0.22
N THR A 279 26.40 -9.41 -1.52
CA THR A 279 25.41 -9.84 -2.52
C THR A 279 25.63 -11.33 -2.82
N LEU A 280 24.56 -12.14 -2.71
CA LEU A 280 24.65 -13.61 -2.84
C LEU A 280 24.99 -14.10 -4.26
N ASP A 281 24.61 -13.36 -5.29
CA ASP A 281 24.93 -13.64 -6.71
C ASP A 281 24.80 -15.13 -7.11
N GLY A 282 23.69 -15.75 -6.69
CA GLY A 282 23.42 -17.17 -6.95
C GLY A 282 24.12 -18.16 -5.99
N VAL A 283 24.94 -17.69 -5.06
CA VAL A 283 25.55 -18.54 -4.03
C VAL A 283 24.53 -18.91 -2.96
N ALA A 284 24.41 -20.22 -2.67
CA ALA A 284 23.53 -20.70 -1.60
C ALA A 284 24.00 -20.17 -0.21
N PRO A 285 23.09 -19.60 0.60
CA PRO A 285 23.43 -19.07 1.93
C PRO A 285 24.07 -20.12 2.86
N GLU A 286 23.62 -21.37 2.73
CA GLU A 286 24.15 -22.51 3.48
C GLU A 286 25.65 -22.73 3.19
N ARG A 287 26.04 -22.57 1.92
CA ARG A 287 27.44 -22.70 1.51
C ARG A 287 28.30 -21.57 2.05
N ALA A 288 27.76 -20.35 2.06
CA ALA A 288 28.44 -19.20 2.67
C ALA A 288 28.65 -19.42 4.17
N CYS A 289 27.61 -19.90 4.88
CA CYS A 289 27.68 -20.23 6.30
C CYS A 289 28.76 -21.31 6.59
N GLU A 290 28.73 -22.39 5.84
CA GLU A 290 29.69 -23.50 5.97
C GLU A 290 31.13 -23.00 5.83
N LEU A 291 31.45 -22.20 4.82
CA LEU A 291 32.78 -21.69 4.59
C LEU A 291 33.25 -20.68 5.64
N LEU A 292 32.33 -19.81 6.13
CA LEU A 292 32.64 -18.90 7.22
C LEU A 292 33.08 -19.68 8.48
N VAL A 293 32.30 -20.69 8.85
CA VAL A 293 32.60 -21.52 10.01
C VAL A 293 33.92 -22.30 9.80
N TYR A 294 34.12 -22.85 8.60
CA TYR A 294 35.36 -23.60 8.28
C TYR A 294 36.60 -22.70 8.32
N ALA A 295 36.45 -21.44 7.92
CA ALA A 295 37.53 -20.44 7.99
C ALA A 295 37.75 -19.86 9.38
N GLY A 296 37.02 -20.34 10.41
CA GLY A 296 37.18 -19.90 11.79
C GLY A 296 36.48 -18.55 12.11
N VAL A 297 35.58 -18.08 11.27
CA VAL A 297 34.79 -16.86 11.52
C VAL A 297 33.74 -17.16 12.60
N PRO A 298 33.73 -16.44 13.74
CA PRO A 298 32.70 -16.61 14.77
C PRO A 298 31.34 -16.04 14.28
N VAL A 299 30.49 -16.87 13.64
CA VAL A 299 29.18 -16.47 13.16
C VAL A 299 28.19 -16.39 14.33
N ARG A 300 27.76 -15.18 14.69
CA ARG A 300 26.75 -14.90 15.73
C ARG A 300 25.35 -14.87 15.18
N GLY A 301 25.21 -14.49 13.91
CA GLY A 301 23.96 -14.45 13.19
C GLY A 301 24.21 -14.50 11.68
N LEU A 302 23.30 -15.14 10.96
CA LEU A 302 23.31 -15.16 9.50
C LEU A 302 21.88 -14.98 9.01
N ALA A 303 21.67 -14.00 8.12
CA ALA A 303 20.37 -13.70 7.58
C ALA A 303 20.47 -13.37 6.08
N VAL A 304 19.55 -13.92 5.30
CA VAL A 304 19.36 -13.50 3.91
C VAL A 304 18.33 -12.40 3.88
N ARG A 305 18.75 -11.22 3.44
CA ARG A 305 17.87 -10.08 3.23
C ARG A 305 17.53 -9.97 1.75
N ARG A 306 16.26 -9.97 1.45
CA ARG A 306 15.80 -9.53 0.13
C ARG A 306 15.80 -8.01 0.13
N PRO A 307 16.10 -7.36 -0.99
CA PRO A 307 15.98 -5.91 -1.13
C PRO A 307 14.58 -5.47 -0.69
N SER A 308 14.55 -4.43 0.12
CA SER A 308 13.32 -3.78 0.55
C SER A 308 12.79 -2.88 -0.57
N LEU A 309 11.54 -2.44 -0.45
CA LEU A 309 11.04 -1.37 -1.33
C LEU A 309 11.85 -0.08 -1.20
N GLU A 310 12.47 0.15 -0.02
CA GLU A 310 13.36 1.28 0.20
C GLU A 310 14.64 1.17 -0.63
N ASP A 311 15.27 -0.01 -0.64
CA ASP A 311 16.45 -0.27 -1.49
C ASP A 311 16.08 -0.09 -2.97
N THR A 312 14.90 -0.56 -3.38
CA THR A 312 14.38 -0.39 -4.74
C THR A 312 14.16 1.09 -5.05
N TYR A 313 13.55 1.85 -4.13
CA TYR A 313 13.33 3.29 -4.32
C TYR A 313 14.65 4.04 -4.50
N VAL A 314 15.62 3.81 -3.62
CA VAL A 314 16.96 4.42 -3.69
C VAL A 314 17.67 4.08 -4.99
N SER A 315 17.59 2.82 -5.45
CA SER A 315 18.21 2.39 -6.70
C SER A 315 17.61 3.06 -7.94
N LEU A 316 16.31 3.37 -7.91
CA LEU A 316 15.57 3.97 -9.03
C LEU A 316 15.65 5.50 -9.05
N THR A 317 15.77 6.14 -7.89
CA THR A 317 15.74 7.61 -7.77
C THR A 317 17.09 8.23 -7.50
N GLY A 318 18.06 7.45 -6.99
CA GLY A 318 19.35 7.96 -6.49
C GLY A 318 19.26 8.74 -5.18
N GLU A 319 18.07 8.88 -4.60
CA GLU A 319 17.80 9.66 -3.40
C GLU A 319 17.14 8.79 -2.33
N GLY A 320 17.47 9.02 -1.04
CA GLY A 320 16.76 8.37 0.06
C GLY A 320 15.29 8.80 0.12
N PHE A 321 14.42 7.93 0.59
CA PHE A 321 12.97 8.16 0.63
C PHE A 321 12.58 9.37 1.53
N ASP A 322 13.41 9.72 2.52
CA ASP A 322 13.17 10.79 3.50
C ASP A 322 13.82 12.16 3.15
N VAL A 323 14.43 12.35 1.99
CA VAL A 323 15.30 13.52 1.69
C VAL A 323 14.54 14.78 1.25
N ASN A 324 13.22 14.79 1.17
CA ASN A 324 12.42 15.98 0.87
C ASN A 324 11.63 16.49 2.10
N GLN A 325 12.32 17.03 3.10
CA GLN A 325 11.73 17.93 4.10
C GLN A 325 11.92 19.38 3.70
#